data_4c3368741405fec1809d4997f78b3234
#
_entry.id   4c3368741405fec1809d4997f78b3234
#
_cell.length_a   1.000
_cell.length_b   1.000
_cell.length_c   1.000
_cell.angle_alpha   90.00
_cell.angle_beta   90.00
_cell.angle_gamma   90.00
#
_symmetry.space_group_name_H-M   'P 1'
#
loop_
_entity.id
_entity.type
_entity.pdbx_description
1 polymer ?
#
loop_
_entity_poly.entity_id
_entity_poly.type
_entity_poly.pdbx_seq_one_letter_code
_entity_poly.pdbx_strand_id
1 'polypeptide(L)'
;MSIFKQLTPSKLYDWIEQVDLTESEYIEANYNGGLQFIIGNVTCQSYSYDFKNHYGTCLVDKAFYISSKCGKEINLDKMPTYDKLYMGYGYIRCRIICSDPDIKKLIAFSPSHTYTDIVIMFAYELQSKFGIQIELIIDGKPNCYKYDQEDLIQTRDIFINHYVKLYELKNKHPSNKLFKRCISSLWGCLVQSNKITRTEDQCIEEKLDYDYFGEVDWIIRDVCYNADGSEYFELVNRQKPYLHNLARIKAYLTAFARIKIARVALKNLKHLVRLHTDCLTLSEPFNYKGITGLIPEAKSSGLICWTNANVYEKIE
;
A
#
# COMPACT_ATOMS: atom_id res chain seq x y z
N MET A 1 -1.08 -3.46 18.63
CA MET A 1 -1.28 -2.05 19.09
C MET A 1 -0.67 -1.75 20.45
N SER A 2 -0.84 -2.58 21.51
CA SER A 2 -0.28 -2.27 22.86
C SER A 2 1.23 -2.01 22.86
N ILE A 3 2.03 -2.84 22.20
CA ILE A 3 3.49 -2.64 22.08
C ILE A 3 3.82 -1.35 21.33
N PHE A 4 3.10 -1.03 20.26
CA PHE A 4 3.28 0.23 19.54
C PHE A 4 3.04 1.42 20.46
N LYS A 5 1.92 1.46 21.19
CA LYS A 5 1.59 2.54 22.13
C LYS A 5 2.63 2.69 23.25
N GLN A 6 3.23 1.59 23.71
CA GLN A 6 4.31 1.62 24.72
C GLN A 6 5.63 2.20 24.17
N LEU A 7 5.97 1.91 22.93
CA LEU A 7 7.22 2.34 22.30
C LEU A 7 7.13 3.67 21.55
N THR A 8 5.91 4.13 21.28
CA THR A 8 5.63 5.37 20.54
C THR A 8 4.69 6.22 21.38
N PRO A 9 5.17 7.26 22.07
CA PRO A 9 4.33 8.13 22.87
C PRO A 9 3.19 8.76 22.06
N SER A 10 2.00 8.79 22.62
CA SER A 10 0.78 9.27 21.95
C SER A 10 0.91 10.71 21.44
N LYS A 11 1.66 11.56 22.16
CA LYS A 11 1.99 12.93 21.73
C LYS A 11 2.60 13.03 20.32
N LEU A 12 3.13 11.93 19.76
CA LEU A 12 3.70 11.91 18.42
C LEU A 12 2.65 11.70 17.32
N TYR A 13 1.45 11.25 17.64
CA TYR A 13 0.44 10.91 16.63
C TYR A 13 -1.02 11.19 17.03
N ASP A 14 -1.37 11.42 18.31
CA ASP A 14 -2.77 11.63 18.73
C ASP A 14 -3.35 12.95 18.21
N TRP A 15 -2.49 13.89 17.83
CA TRP A 15 -2.88 15.17 17.23
C TRP A 15 -3.15 15.06 15.71
N ILE A 16 -2.84 13.91 15.08
CA ILE A 16 -3.16 13.67 13.69
C ILE A 16 -4.68 13.55 13.56
N GLU A 17 -5.24 14.32 12.64
CA GLU A 17 -6.67 14.35 12.40
C GLU A 17 -7.21 13.00 11.94
N GLN A 18 -8.39 12.64 12.44
CA GLN A 18 -9.09 11.42 12.04
C GLN A 18 -9.45 11.49 10.55
N VAL A 19 -9.28 10.39 9.84
CA VAL A 19 -9.74 10.24 8.46
C VAL A 19 -11.27 10.33 8.43
N ASP A 20 -11.81 11.20 7.59
CA ASP A 20 -13.25 11.30 7.32
C ASP A 20 -13.73 10.25 6.28
N LEU A 21 -15.04 10.22 6.01
CA LEU A 21 -15.61 9.27 5.08
C LEU A 21 -15.10 9.49 3.65
N THR A 22 -15.08 10.73 3.18
CA THR A 22 -14.61 11.09 1.83
C THR A 22 -13.16 10.65 1.62
N GLU A 23 -12.28 10.99 2.55
CA GLU A 23 -10.89 10.56 2.50
C GLU A 23 -10.75 9.04 2.52
N SER A 24 -11.59 8.35 3.32
CA SER A 24 -11.56 6.89 3.41
C SER A 24 -11.85 6.22 2.07
N GLU A 25 -12.70 6.80 1.23
CA GLU A 25 -13.01 6.30 -0.12
C GLU A 25 -11.79 6.37 -1.04
N TYR A 26 -11.05 7.48 -0.99
CA TYR A 26 -9.78 7.60 -1.74
C TYR A 26 -8.71 6.63 -1.24
N ILE A 27 -8.61 6.42 0.07
CA ILE A 27 -7.69 5.44 0.66
C ILE A 27 -8.03 4.02 0.18
N GLU A 28 -9.30 3.61 0.25
CA GLU A 28 -9.73 2.28 -0.17
C GLU A 28 -9.58 2.07 -1.68
N ALA A 29 -9.90 3.08 -2.50
CA ALA A 29 -9.70 3.04 -3.95
C ALA A 29 -8.23 2.82 -4.36
N ASN A 30 -7.28 3.16 -3.47
CA ASN A 30 -5.84 3.04 -3.70
C ASN A 30 -5.18 1.89 -2.93
N TYR A 31 -5.96 1.13 -2.14
CA TYR A 31 -5.41 0.01 -1.40
C TYR A 31 -5.16 -1.17 -2.33
N ASN A 32 -3.94 -1.26 -2.82
CA ASN A 32 -3.44 -2.40 -3.57
C ASN A 32 -2.34 -3.08 -2.77
N GLY A 33 -2.31 -4.41 -2.76
CA GLY A 33 -1.25 -5.22 -2.16
C GLY A 33 0.12 -5.02 -2.82
N GLY A 34 1.09 -5.85 -2.48
CA GLY A 34 2.38 -5.89 -3.15
C GLY A 34 2.27 -6.37 -4.60
N LEU A 35 3.26 -6.05 -5.43
CA LEU A 35 3.34 -6.58 -6.79
C LEU A 35 3.55 -8.10 -6.74
N GLN A 36 2.73 -8.85 -7.47
CA GLN A 36 2.81 -10.31 -7.56
C GLN A 36 2.57 -10.76 -8.99
N PHE A 37 3.64 -11.07 -9.70
CA PHE A 37 3.57 -11.61 -11.07
C PHE A 37 4.83 -12.35 -11.46
N ILE A 38 4.75 -13.14 -12.53
CA ILE A 38 5.87 -13.71 -13.25
C ILE A 38 5.92 -13.14 -14.68
N ILE A 39 7.10 -13.15 -15.28
CA ILE A 39 7.32 -12.83 -16.69
C ILE A 39 7.64 -14.13 -17.42
N GLY A 40 6.69 -14.60 -18.24
CA GLY A 40 6.80 -15.83 -19.00
C GLY A 40 6.61 -17.12 -18.18
N ASN A 41 6.54 -18.26 -18.86
CA ASN A 41 6.64 -19.59 -18.24
C ASN A 41 8.12 -19.91 -18.11
N VAL A 42 8.64 -20.01 -16.90
CA VAL A 42 10.07 -19.98 -16.78
C VAL A 42 10.58 -21.13 -15.92
N THR A 43 11.17 -22.11 -16.61
CA THR A 43 12.14 -23.00 -15.99
C THR A 43 13.52 -22.40 -16.24
N CYS A 44 14.14 -21.88 -15.19
CA CYS A 44 15.45 -21.23 -15.31
C CYS A 44 16.26 -21.31 -14.02
N GLN A 45 17.56 -21.10 -14.18
CA GLN A 45 18.40 -20.76 -13.02
C GLN A 45 17.91 -19.44 -12.45
N SER A 46 17.46 -19.46 -11.20
CA SER A 46 16.83 -18.34 -10.53
C SER A 46 17.71 -17.79 -9.41
N TYR A 47 17.80 -16.46 -9.34
CA TYR A 47 18.50 -15.72 -8.30
C TYR A 47 17.51 -14.79 -7.61
N SER A 48 17.13 -15.12 -6.39
CA SER A 48 16.12 -14.36 -5.65
C SER A 48 16.77 -13.43 -4.63
N TYR A 49 16.16 -12.26 -4.47
CA TYR A 49 16.57 -11.22 -3.54
C TYR A 49 15.36 -10.68 -2.82
N ASP A 50 15.47 -10.49 -1.50
CA ASP A 50 14.39 -10.08 -0.63
C ASP A 50 14.73 -8.78 0.10
N PHE A 51 13.76 -7.85 0.19
CA PHE A 51 13.91 -6.66 1.01
C PHE A 51 13.63 -6.98 2.47
N LYS A 52 14.66 -6.96 3.28
CA LYS A 52 14.56 -7.25 4.71
C LYS A 52 13.66 -6.24 5.43
N ASN A 53 12.54 -6.72 6.01
CA ASN A 53 11.54 -5.90 6.70
C ASN A 53 11.00 -4.74 5.84
N HIS A 54 10.65 -4.99 4.60
CA HIS A 54 10.34 -4.01 3.57
C HIS A 54 9.42 -2.87 4.04
N TYR A 55 8.22 -3.20 4.50
CA TYR A 55 7.27 -2.19 4.99
C TYR A 55 7.79 -1.41 6.21
N GLY A 56 8.46 -2.09 7.15
CA GLY A 56 9.06 -1.42 8.31
C GLY A 56 10.16 -0.42 7.92
N THR A 57 11.00 -0.77 6.94
CA THR A 57 12.03 0.15 6.42
C THR A 57 11.41 1.31 5.66
N CYS A 58 10.30 1.10 4.95
CA CYS A 58 9.56 2.18 4.28
C CYS A 58 8.94 3.15 5.29
N LEU A 59 8.36 2.66 6.39
CA LEU A 59 7.79 3.52 7.44
C LEU A 59 8.80 4.46 8.09
N VAL A 60 10.07 4.10 8.13
CA VAL A 60 11.15 4.93 8.71
C VAL A 60 12.04 5.58 7.67
N ASP A 61 11.65 5.54 6.40
CA ASP A 61 12.36 6.21 5.32
C ASP A 61 12.20 7.73 5.44
N LYS A 62 13.30 8.47 5.26
CA LYS A 62 13.29 9.94 5.34
C LYS A 62 12.48 10.61 4.23
N ALA A 63 12.26 9.90 3.12
CA ALA A 63 11.48 10.40 1.98
C ALA A 63 9.98 10.05 2.09
N PHE A 64 9.55 9.41 3.18
CA PHE A 64 8.15 8.97 3.33
C PHE A 64 7.37 9.92 4.24
N TYR A 65 6.35 10.57 3.65
CA TYR A 65 5.50 11.55 4.30
C TYR A 65 4.03 11.12 4.20
N ILE A 66 3.23 11.55 5.18
CA ILE A 66 1.76 11.52 5.16
C ILE A 66 1.22 12.85 5.63
N SER A 67 -0.02 13.18 5.29
CA SER A 67 -0.67 14.35 5.87
C SER A 67 -1.10 14.10 7.31
N SER A 68 -0.98 15.11 8.14
CA SER A 68 -1.52 15.13 9.50
C SER A 68 -2.99 15.55 9.58
N LYS A 69 -3.52 16.12 8.49
CA LYS A 69 -4.90 16.56 8.37
C LYS A 69 -5.61 15.95 7.16
N CYS A 70 -6.94 16.03 7.16
CA CYS A 70 -7.74 15.71 5.99
C CYS A 70 -7.40 16.64 4.84
N GLY A 71 -7.49 16.13 3.62
CA GLY A 71 -7.35 16.89 2.40
C GLY A 71 -8.69 17.48 1.96
N LYS A 72 -8.72 17.90 0.69
CA LYS A 72 -9.93 18.47 0.06
C LYS A 72 -10.10 17.90 -1.33
N GLU A 73 -11.35 17.65 -1.71
CA GLU A 73 -11.70 17.38 -3.09
C GLU A 73 -11.57 18.64 -3.92
N ILE A 74 -10.89 18.53 -5.05
CA ILE A 74 -10.73 19.61 -6.02
C ILE A 74 -10.90 19.09 -7.45
N ASN A 75 -11.23 19.99 -8.37
CA ASN A 75 -11.23 19.72 -9.79
C ASN A 75 -9.98 20.33 -10.41
N LEU A 76 -9.16 19.48 -10.98
CA LEU A 76 -8.02 19.89 -11.81
C LEU A 76 -8.49 19.99 -13.26
N ASP A 77 -8.07 21.05 -13.98
CA ASP A 77 -8.31 21.19 -15.42
C ASP A 77 -7.31 20.40 -16.27
N LYS A 78 -6.15 20.09 -15.72
CA LYS A 78 -5.08 19.32 -16.35
C LYS A 78 -4.23 18.60 -15.33
N MET A 79 -3.55 17.55 -15.77
CA MET A 79 -2.58 16.83 -14.92
C MET A 79 -1.51 17.78 -14.38
N PRO A 80 -1.20 17.74 -13.08
CA PRO A 80 -0.03 18.42 -12.53
C PRO A 80 1.23 17.91 -13.22
N THR A 81 2.15 18.80 -13.55
CA THR A 81 3.46 18.42 -14.06
C THR A 81 4.30 17.75 -12.96
N TYR A 82 5.31 16.96 -13.33
CA TYR A 82 6.14 16.21 -12.39
C TYR A 82 6.74 17.10 -11.26
N ASP A 83 7.20 18.29 -11.60
CA ASP A 83 7.78 19.26 -10.68
C ASP A 83 6.78 19.88 -9.67
N LYS A 84 5.48 19.75 -9.93
CA LYS A 84 4.41 20.20 -9.02
C LYS A 84 3.91 19.09 -8.09
N LEU A 85 4.29 17.85 -8.35
CA LEU A 85 3.98 16.73 -7.49
C LEU A 85 5.04 16.58 -6.38
N TYR A 86 4.60 16.20 -5.21
CA TYR A 86 5.44 15.92 -4.06
C TYR A 86 4.88 14.72 -3.30
N MET A 87 5.71 14.04 -2.53
CA MET A 87 5.26 12.95 -1.67
C MET A 87 4.19 13.44 -0.69
N GLY A 88 3.00 12.85 -0.76
CA GLY A 88 1.86 13.26 0.05
C GLY A 88 1.01 14.36 -0.60
N TYR A 89 1.14 14.60 -1.91
CA TYR A 89 0.27 15.53 -2.65
C TYR A 89 -1.20 15.12 -2.54
N GLY A 90 -1.49 13.82 -2.70
CA GLY A 90 -2.86 13.31 -2.62
C GLY A 90 -3.14 12.19 -3.61
N TYR A 91 -4.41 12.11 -3.99
CA TYR A 91 -4.93 11.13 -4.93
C TYR A 91 -5.46 11.83 -6.17
N ILE A 92 -5.15 11.30 -7.35
CA ILE A 92 -5.62 11.87 -8.63
C ILE A 92 -6.31 10.77 -9.44
N ARG A 93 -7.48 11.08 -9.99
CA ARG A 93 -8.21 10.22 -10.91
C ARG A 93 -7.69 10.46 -12.33
N CYS A 94 -6.95 9.48 -12.85
CA CYS A 94 -6.37 9.56 -14.19
C CYS A 94 -6.26 8.17 -14.83
N ARG A 95 -6.16 8.12 -16.16
CA ARG A 95 -5.78 6.91 -16.88
C ARG A 95 -4.28 6.89 -17.08
N ILE A 96 -3.63 5.79 -16.71
CA ILE A 96 -2.22 5.53 -17.02
C ILE A 96 -2.20 4.48 -18.13
N ILE A 97 -1.83 4.90 -19.34
CA ILE A 97 -1.83 4.09 -20.54
C ILE A 97 -0.39 3.67 -20.84
N CYS A 98 -0.16 2.38 -20.89
CA CYS A 98 1.13 1.79 -21.20
C CYS A 98 0.92 0.63 -22.19
N SER A 99 1.57 0.68 -23.35
CA SER A 99 1.50 -0.38 -24.37
C SER A 99 2.40 -1.58 -24.05
N ASP A 100 3.48 -1.36 -23.30
CA ASP A 100 4.39 -2.42 -22.88
C ASP A 100 3.77 -3.22 -21.72
N PRO A 101 3.46 -4.52 -21.90
CA PRO A 101 2.77 -5.34 -20.89
C PRO A 101 3.61 -5.58 -19.65
N ASP A 102 4.93 -5.61 -19.76
CA ASP A 102 5.81 -5.87 -18.61
C ASP A 102 6.02 -4.60 -17.78
N ILE A 103 6.14 -3.45 -18.45
CA ILE A 103 6.15 -2.16 -17.76
C ILE A 103 4.81 -1.89 -17.07
N LYS A 104 3.69 -2.23 -17.73
CA LYS A 104 2.35 -2.10 -17.13
C LYS A 104 2.21 -2.88 -15.82
N LYS A 105 2.82 -4.07 -15.70
CA LYS A 105 2.83 -4.87 -14.47
C LYS A 105 3.59 -4.19 -13.32
N LEU A 106 4.57 -3.33 -13.61
CA LEU A 106 5.33 -2.58 -12.59
C LEU A 106 4.57 -1.36 -12.07
N ILE A 107 3.62 -0.84 -12.84
CA ILE A 107 2.74 0.25 -12.43
C ILE A 107 1.53 -0.35 -11.72
N ALA A 108 1.21 0.14 -10.53
CA ALA A 108 0.05 -0.34 -9.81
C ALA A 108 -1.24 -0.12 -10.63
N PHE A 109 -2.02 -1.19 -10.79
CA PHE A 109 -3.34 -1.10 -11.39
C PHE A 109 -4.35 -0.61 -10.35
N SER A 110 -5.25 0.30 -10.76
CA SER A 110 -6.39 0.74 -9.98
C SER A 110 -7.66 0.61 -10.81
N PRO A 111 -8.64 -0.22 -10.39
CA PRO A 111 -9.92 -0.34 -11.10
C PRO A 111 -10.69 0.98 -11.14
N SER A 112 -10.56 1.81 -10.11
CA SER A 112 -11.18 3.14 -10.02
C SER A 112 -10.42 4.23 -10.79
N HIS A 113 -9.28 3.91 -11.39
CA HIS A 113 -8.35 4.86 -11.98
C HIS A 113 -7.90 5.98 -11.02
N THR A 114 -7.92 5.73 -9.73
CA THR A 114 -7.46 6.65 -8.70
C THR A 114 -6.07 6.21 -8.23
N TYR A 115 -5.11 7.12 -8.22
CA TYR A 115 -3.72 6.82 -7.89
C TYR A 115 -3.16 7.82 -6.90
N THR A 116 -2.27 7.36 -6.00
CA THR A 116 -1.45 8.26 -5.20
C THR A 116 -0.45 9.01 -6.09
N ASP A 117 -0.03 10.19 -5.66
CA ASP A 117 1.07 10.95 -6.28
C ASP A 117 2.31 10.09 -6.53
N ILE A 118 2.65 9.18 -5.63
CA ILE A 118 3.82 8.28 -5.76
C ILE A 118 3.75 7.44 -7.04
N VAL A 119 2.58 6.88 -7.33
CA VAL A 119 2.37 6.07 -8.55
C VAL A 119 2.44 6.95 -9.79
N ILE A 120 1.85 8.15 -9.74
CA ILE A 120 1.85 9.11 -10.85
C ILE A 120 3.28 9.62 -11.12
N MET A 121 4.03 9.97 -10.09
CA MET A 121 5.44 10.37 -10.24
C MET A 121 6.27 9.25 -10.88
N PHE A 122 6.06 8.01 -10.47
CA PHE A 122 6.73 6.87 -11.09
C PHE A 122 6.33 6.68 -12.56
N ALA A 123 5.05 6.86 -12.91
CA ALA A 123 4.61 6.83 -14.29
C ALA A 123 5.26 7.95 -15.13
N TYR A 124 5.42 9.15 -14.59
CA TYR A 124 6.17 10.23 -15.24
C TYR A 124 7.67 9.89 -15.45
N GLU A 125 8.33 9.25 -14.46
CA GLU A 125 9.72 8.79 -14.60
C GLU A 125 9.89 7.82 -15.78
N LEU A 126 8.85 7.05 -16.08
CA LEU A 126 8.86 6.07 -17.16
C LEU A 126 8.38 6.63 -18.50
N GLN A 127 7.76 7.80 -18.52
CA GLN A 127 7.06 8.36 -19.68
C GLN A 127 7.95 8.48 -20.91
N SER A 128 9.11 9.09 -20.78
CA SER A 128 10.04 9.32 -21.90
C SER A 128 10.63 8.03 -22.47
N LYS A 129 10.81 7.00 -21.62
CA LYS A 129 11.46 5.75 -22.01
C LYS A 129 10.49 4.73 -22.60
N PHE A 130 9.25 4.70 -22.13
CA PHE A 130 8.29 3.66 -22.44
C PHE A 130 7.00 4.20 -23.05
N GLY A 131 6.94 5.48 -23.41
CA GLY A 131 5.78 6.08 -24.08
C GLY A 131 4.50 6.09 -23.24
N ILE A 132 4.62 6.16 -21.91
CA ILE A 132 3.46 6.18 -21.02
C ILE A 132 2.70 7.49 -21.21
N GLN A 133 1.37 7.39 -21.33
CA GLN A 133 0.46 8.52 -21.35
C GLN A 133 -0.32 8.58 -20.04
N ILE A 134 -0.50 9.78 -19.51
CA ILE A 134 -1.25 10.02 -18.27
C ILE A 134 -2.33 11.04 -18.60
N GLU A 135 -3.59 10.63 -18.53
CA GLU A 135 -4.75 11.43 -18.92
C GLU A 135 -5.64 11.66 -17.71
N LEU A 136 -5.87 12.93 -17.37
CA LEU A 136 -6.80 13.31 -16.31
C LEU A 136 -8.23 12.89 -16.66
N ILE A 137 -8.97 12.36 -15.69
CA ILE A 137 -10.39 12.06 -15.86
C ILE A 137 -11.19 13.31 -15.50
N ILE A 138 -11.98 13.82 -16.46
CA ILE A 138 -12.88 14.96 -16.31
C ILE A 138 -14.29 14.46 -16.67
N ASP A 139 -15.07 14.11 -15.66
CA ASP A 139 -16.41 13.52 -15.80
C ASP A 139 -17.48 14.19 -14.92
N GLY A 140 -17.18 15.40 -14.44
CA GLY A 140 -18.07 16.17 -13.57
C GLY A 140 -17.98 15.81 -12.08
N LYS A 141 -17.21 14.77 -11.73
CA LYS A 141 -16.89 14.42 -10.32
C LYS A 141 -15.54 14.98 -9.93
N PRO A 142 -15.26 15.20 -8.65
CA PRO A 142 -13.93 15.56 -8.18
C PRO A 142 -12.89 14.58 -8.72
N ASN A 143 -11.81 15.12 -9.29
CA ASN A 143 -10.75 14.32 -9.89
C ASN A 143 -9.43 14.34 -9.11
N CYS A 144 -9.41 15.04 -7.99
CA CYS A 144 -8.26 15.07 -7.09
C CYS A 144 -8.72 15.25 -5.65
N TYR A 145 -8.13 14.45 -4.75
CA TYR A 145 -8.18 14.69 -3.31
C TYR A 145 -6.79 15.14 -2.88
N LYS A 146 -6.65 16.42 -2.50
CA LYS A 146 -5.35 17.06 -2.29
C LYS A 146 -5.11 17.37 -0.82
N TYR A 147 -3.89 17.08 -0.35
CA TYR A 147 -3.40 17.51 0.96
C TYR A 147 -2.58 18.79 0.84
N ASP A 148 -2.60 19.60 1.89
CA ASP A 148 -1.77 20.79 1.98
C ASP A 148 -0.33 20.40 2.37
N GLN A 149 0.65 20.97 1.70
CA GLN A 149 2.07 20.61 1.88
C GLN A 149 2.59 20.94 3.28
N GLU A 150 2.03 21.95 3.92
CA GLU A 150 2.37 22.38 5.29
C GLU A 150 1.91 21.38 6.36
N ASP A 151 0.94 20.53 6.04
CA ASP A 151 0.42 19.51 6.96
C ASP A 151 1.16 18.17 6.86
N LEU A 152 2.18 18.08 6.00
CA LEU A 152 2.95 16.85 5.81
C LEU A 152 3.92 16.59 6.95
N ILE A 153 3.94 15.35 7.43
CA ILE A 153 4.83 14.88 8.48
C ILE A 153 5.63 13.68 8.03
N GLN A 154 6.88 13.56 8.48
CA GLN A 154 7.67 12.36 8.26
C GLN A 154 7.16 11.22 9.13
N THR A 155 6.79 10.10 8.53
CA THR A 155 6.39 8.91 9.28
C THR A 155 7.51 8.38 10.17
N ARG A 156 8.76 8.61 9.79
CA ARG A 156 9.94 8.28 10.59
C ARG A 156 9.86 8.83 12.00
N ASP A 157 9.40 10.05 12.20
CA ASP A 157 9.32 10.69 13.52
C ASP A 157 8.37 9.96 14.47
N ILE A 158 7.35 9.31 13.90
CA ILE A 158 6.40 8.47 14.65
C ILE A 158 6.96 7.07 14.90
N PHE A 159 7.57 6.44 13.89
CA PHE A 159 7.81 5.00 13.90
C PHE A 159 9.23 4.57 14.23
N ILE A 160 10.22 5.49 14.22
CA ILE A 160 11.62 5.10 14.34
C ILE A 160 11.93 4.36 15.64
N ASN A 161 11.43 4.83 16.79
CA ASN A 161 11.69 4.22 18.08
C ASN A 161 11.10 2.81 18.17
N HIS A 162 9.87 2.65 17.68
CA HIS A 162 9.20 1.35 17.60
C HIS A 162 9.98 0.38 16.71
N TYR A 163 10.37 0.84 15.51
CA TYR A 163 11.09 0.02 14.55
C TYR A 163 12.45 -0.41 15.08
N VAL A 164 13.26 0.52 15.58
CA VAL A 164 14.61 0.23 16.10
C VAL A 164 14.54 -0.74 17.26
N LYS A 165 13.64 -0.51 18.22
CA LYS A 165 13.49 -1.36 19.40
C LYS A 165 13.09 -2.79 19.05
N LEU A 166 12.09 -2.95 18.19
CA LEU A 166 11.67 -4.30 17.76
C LEU A 166 12.73 -4.98 16.91
N TYR A 167 13.48 -4.22 16.11
CA TYR A 167 14.55 -4.78 15.31
C TYR A 167 15.71 -5.28 16.18
N GLU A 168 16.09 -4.55 17.21
CA GLU A 168 17.08 -4.98 18.22
C GLU A 168 16.63 -6.27 18.92
N LEU A 169 15.37 -6.31 19.38
CA LEU A 169 14.80 -7.49 20.04
C LEU A 169 14.75 -8.71 19.11
N LYS A 170 14.39 -8.52 17.85
CA LYS A 170 14.41 -9.57 16.83
C LYS A 170 15.83 -10.12 16.61
N ASN A 171 16.85 -9.26 16.59
CA ASN A 171 18.23 -9.68 16.41
C ASN A 171 18.80 -10.40 17.66
N LYS A 172 18.41 -9.97 18.86
CA LYS A 172 18.79 -10.63 20.13
C LYS A 172 18.10 -12.00 20.32
N HIS A 173 16.91 -12.17 19.74
CA HIS A 173 16.09 -13.37 19.89
C HIS A 173 15.62 -13.88 18.52
N PRO A 174 16.53 -14.37 17.65
CA PRO A 174 16.20 -14.70 16.25
C PRO A 174 15.20 -15.86 16.12
N SER A 175 15.15 -16.78 17.09
CA SER A 175 14.17 -17.87 17.14
C SER A 175 12.75 -17.40 17.53
N ASN A 176 12.62 -16.25 18.17
CA ASN A 176 11.32 -15.72 18.59
C ASN A 176 10.62 -14.97 17.42
N LYS A 177 9.65 -15.65 16.82
CA LYS A 177 8.87 -15.11 15.68
C LYS A 177 7.96 -13.94 16.08
N LEU A 178 7.72 -13.67 17.38
CA LEU A 178 6.84 -12.61 17.85
C LEU A 178 7.31 -11.24 17.37
N PHE A 179 8.60 -10.93 17.53
CA PHE A 179 9.14 -9.62 17.13
C PHE A 179 9.02 -9.38 15.61
N LYS A 180 9.26 -10.42 14.79
CA LYS A 180 9.03 -10.35 13.35
C LYS A 180 7.56 -10.04 13.05
N ARG A 181 6.62 -10.73 13.72
CA ARG A 181 5.17 -10.49 13.54
C ARG A 181 4.79 -9.08 13.96
N CYS A 182 5.29 -8.57 15.09
CA CYS A 182 5.00 -7.20 15.54
C CYS A 182 5.46 -6.15 14.52
N ILE A 183 6.62 -6.34 13.87
CA ILE A 183 7.10 -5.44 12.82
C ILE A 183 6.23 -5.52 11.56
N SER A 184 5.90 -6.74 11.12
CA SER A 184 5.20 -6.95 9.85
C SER A 184 3.70 -6.68 9.93
N SER A 185 3.06 -6.80 11.10
CA SER A 185 1.62 -6.59 11.27
C SER A 185 1.24 -5.19 11.74
N LEU A 186 2.20 -4.37 12.16
CA LEU A 186 1.92 -3.04 12.71
C LEU A 186 1.06 -2.20 11.76
N TRP A 187 1.49 -2.07 10.51
CA TRP A 187 0.79 -1.25 9.54
C TRP A 187 -0.65 -1.72 9.29
N GLY A 188 -0.89 -3.03 9.26
CA GLY A 188 -2.25 -3.57 9.15
C GLY A 188 -3.14 -3.19 10.33
N CYS A 189 -2.59 -3.18 11.56
CA CYS A 189 -3.32 -2.73 12.74
C CYS A 189 -3.65 -1.23 12.69
N LEU A 190 -2.75 -0.40 12.14
CA LEU A 190 -2.94 1.06 12.06
C LEU A 190 -4.02 1.46 11.06
N VAL A 191 -4.29 0.62 10.08
CA VAL A 191 -5.27 0.86 9.01
C VAL A 191 -6.54 0.02 9.15
N GLN A 192 -6.79 -0.50 10.32
CA GLN A 192 -7.96 -1.30 10.61
C GLN A 192 -9.23 -0.45 10.52
N SER A 193 -10.16 -0.86 9.65
CA SER A 193 -11.45 -0.21 9.50
C SER A 193 -12.28 -0.31 10.79
N ASN A 194 -13.01 0.74 11.10
CA ASN A 194 -14.00 0.75 12.19
C ASN A 194 -15.31 0.22 11.63
N LYS A 195 -15.40 -1.11 11.56
CA LYS A 195 -16.53 -1.80 10.99
C LYS A 195 -17.13 -2.82 11.96
N ILE A 196 -18.43 -3.03 11.82
CA ILE A 196 -19.17 -4.09 12.48
C ILE A 196 -19.91 -4.92 11.42
N THR A 197 -20.24 -6.14 11.78
CA THR A 197 -21.03 -7.03 10.93
C THR A 197 -22.32 -7.35 11.67
N ARG A 198 -23.48 -7.10 11.04
CA ARG A 198 -24.80 -7.27 11.64
C ARG A 198 -25.81 -7.81 10.63
N THR A 199 -26.71 -8.66 11.09
CA THR A 199 -27.94 -8.97 10.36
C THR A 199 -28.93 -7.81 10.51
N GLU A 200 -29.95 -7.77 9.68
CA GLU A 200 -31.01 -6.75 9.79
C GLU A 200 -31.67 -6.77 11.18
N ASP A 201 -31.98 -7.95 11.71
CA ASP A 201 -32.58 -8.10 13.05
C ASP A 201 -31.67 -7.52 14.15
N GLN A 202 -30.36 -7.76 14.05
CA GLN A 202 -29.37 -7.17 14.99
C GLN A 202 -29.29 -5.65 14.88
N CYS A 203 -29.37 -5.11 13.66
CA CYS A 203 -29.39 -3.65 13.46
C CYS A 203 -30.64 -3.03 14.13
N ILE A 204 -31.82 -3.69 14.01
CA ILE A 204 -33.08 -3.25 14.64
C ILE A 204 -32.99 -3.35 16.16
N GLU A 205 -32.50 -4.46 16.70
CA GLU A 205 -32.35 -4.70 18.14
C GLU A 205 -31.39 -3.69 18.78
N GLU A 206 -30.23 -3.42 18.13
CA GLU A 206 -29.22 -2.47 18.58
C GLU A 206 -29.59 -1.00 18.27
N LYS A 207 -30.72 -0.77 17.56
CA LYS A 207 -31.21 0.55 17.12
C LYS A 207 -30.12 1.34 16.36
N LEU A 208 -29.43 0.66 15.46
CA LEU A 208 -28.39 1.30 14.62
C LEU A 208 -29.06 2.24 13.62
N ASP A 209 -28.50 3.43 13.47
CA ASP A 209 -28.82 4.36 12.39
C ASP A 209 -27.92 4.05 11.21
N TYR A 210 -28.45 3.36 10.19
CA TYR A 210 -27.68 2.83 9.06
C TYR A 210 -28.42 2.93 7.74
N ASP A 211 -27.68 3.19 6.66
CA ASP A 211 -28.16 3.17 5.28
C ASP A 211 -26.97 3.05 4.32
N TYR A 212 -27.23 2.92 3.03
CA TYR A 212 -26.23 3.01 1.95
C TYR A 212 -25.69 4.43 1.77
N PHE A 213 -26.50 5.44 2.04
CA PHE A 213 -26.21 6.85 1.80
C PHE A 213 -26.82 7.72 2.92
N GLY A 214 -26.45 8.99 2.91
CA GLY A 214 -27.09 9.96 3.79
C GLY A 214 -26.31 10.26 5.08
N GLU A 215 -27.00 10.93 6.02
CA GLU A 215 -26.41 11.41 7.27
C GLU A 215 -26.64 10.43 8.43
N VAL A 216 -26.44 9.15 8.15
CA VAL A 216 -26.55 8.06 9.14
C VAL A 216 -25.21 7.80 9.84
N ASP A 217 -25.23 7.16 11.01
CA ASP A 217 -24.02 6.82 11.76
C ASP A 217 -23.20 5.70 11.11
N TRP A 218 -23.88 4.78 10.43
CA TRP A 218 -23.27 3.60 9.82
C TRP A 218 -23.62 3.48 8.34
N ILE A 219 -22.60 3.39 7.50
CA ILE A 219 -22.74 3.19 6.06
C ILE A 219 -22.63 1.70 5.72
N ILE A 220 -23.61 1.16 4.99
CA ILE A 220 -23.54 -0.18 4.42
C ILE A 220 -22.48 -0.19 3.33
N ARG A 221 -21.38 -0.90 3.56
CA ARG A 221 -20.29 -1.06 2.60
C ARG A 221 -20.47 -2.26 1.70
N ASP A 222 -20.99 -3.34 2.27
CA ASP A 222 -21.17 -4.60 1.55
C ASP A 222 -22.32 -5.38 2.17
N VAL A 223 -22.98 -6.18 1.33
CA VAL A 223 -23.98 -7.16 1.71
C VAL A 223 -23.39 -8.53 1.46
N CYS A 224 -23.24 -9.27 2.54
CA CYS A 224 -22.60 -10.58 2.51
C CYS A 224 -23.60 -11.67 2.86
N TYR A 225 -23.29 -12.90 2.48
CA TYR A 225 -24.14 -14.06 2.74
C TYR A 225 -23.36 -15.12 3.50
N ASN A 226 -23.97 -15.71 4.52
CA ASN A 226 -23.44 -16.87 5.20
C ASN A 226 -23.59 -18.13 4.34
N ALA A 227 -22.98 -19.23 4.76
CA ALA A 227 -23.09 -20.52 4.07
C ALA A 227 -24.51 -21.09 4.04
N ASP A 228 -25.37 -20.68 4.97
CA ASP A 228 -26.79 -21.05 5.04
C ASP A 228 -27.70 -20.11 4.22
N GLY A 229 -27.13 -19.11 3.55
CA GLY A 229 -27.86 -18.13 2.74
C GLY A 229 -28.41 -16.94 3.51
N SER A 230 -28.20 -16.86 4.82
CA SER A 230 -28.58 -15.68 5.61
C SER A 230 -27.74 -14.47 5.26
N GLU A 231 -28.39 -13.31 5.16
CA GLU A 231 -27.75 -12.03 4.79
C GLU A 231 -27.24 -11.30 6.03
N TYR A 232 -26.12 -10.62 5.87
CA TYR A 232 -25.60 -9.69 6.85
C TYR A 232 -24.91 -8.50 6.20
N PHE A 233 -24.94 -7.36 6.89
CA PHE A 233 -24.32 -6.11 6.43
C PHE A 233 -22.94 -5.92 7.03
N GLU A 234 -21.98 -5.52 6.21
CA GLU A 234 -20.75 -4.91 6.67
C GLU A 234 -20.96 -3.39 6.78
N LEU A 235 -21.01 -2.89 8.01
CA LEU A 235 -21.30 -1.50 8.34
C LEU A 235 -20.00 -0.81 8.74
N VAL A 236 -19.71 0.38 8.16
CA VAL A 236 -18.56 1.22 8.50
C VAL A 236 -19.05 2.48 9.19
N ASN A 237 -18.42 2.83 10.31
CA ASN A 237 -18.76 4.06 11.01
C ASN A 237 -18.43 5.29 10.15
N ARG A 238 -19.45 6.12 9.88
CA ARG A 238 -19.33 7.27 8.98
C ARG A 238 -18.40 8.34 9.50
N GLN A 239 -18.51 8.67 10.78
CA GLN A 239 -17.73 9.74 11.40
C GLN A 239 -16.29 9.32 11.70
N LYS A 240 -16.06 8.01 11.85
CA LYS A 240 -14.76 7.44 12.17
C LYS A 240 -14.52 6.15 11.39
N PRO A 241 -14.24 6.20 10.08
CA PRO A 241 -14.11 5.01 9.23
C PRO A 241 -12.99 4.05 9.63
N TYR A 242 -11.98 4.52 10.35
CA TYR A 242 -10.86 3.72 10.85
C TYR A 242 -10.75 3.80 12.37
N LEU A 243 -10.25 2.73 12.99
CA LEU A 243 -10.00 2.69 14.43
C LEU A 243 -8.86 3.62 14.88
N HIS A 244 -8.01 4.03 13.95
CA HIS A 244 -6.80 4.81 14.23
C HIS A 244 -6.64 5.96 13.22
N ASN A 245 -6.19 7.10 13.70
CA ASN A 245 -5.94 8.31 12.91
C ASN A 245 -4.71 8.21 11.98
N LEU A 246 -3.96 7.11 12.01
CA LEU A 246 -2.82 6.84 11.13
C LEU A 246 -3.22 6.07 9.85
N ALA A 247 -4.50 5.95 9.54
CA ALA A 247 -4.99 5.15 8.40
C ALA A 247 -4.49 5.66 7.02
N ARG A 248 -4.14 6.95 6.89
CA ARG A 248 -3.51 7.52 5.68
C ARG A 248 -2.27 6.77 5.22
N ILE A 249 -1.57 6.09 6.13
CA ILE A 249 -0.43 5.24 5.81
C ILE A 249 -0.79 4.12 4.83
N LYS A 250 -2.04 3.63 4.83
CA LYS A 250 -2.46 2.43 4.08
C LYS A 250 -2.08 2.47 2.60
N ALA A 251 -2.62 3.41 1.87
CA ALA A 251 -2.39 3.54 0.42
C ALA A 251 -0.96 3.98 0.10
N TYR A 252 -0.45 4.94 0.87
CA TYR A 252 0.88 5.51 0.66
C TYR A 252 2.01 4.51 0.93
N LEU A 253 1.95 3.74 2.02
CA LEU A 253 2.98 2.76 2.36
C LEU A 253 3.07 1.65 1.30
N THR A 254 1.92 1.13 0.88
CA THR A 254 1.91 0.07 -0.14
C THR A 254 2.38 0.59 -1.49
N ALA A 255 2.00 1.81 -1.88
CA ALA A 255 2.50 2.44 -3.10
C ALA A 255 4.02 2.68 -3.04
N PHE A 256 4.53 3.24 -1.95
CA PHE A 256 5.96 3.50 -1.75
C PHE A 256 6.78 2.21 -1.79
N ALA A 257 6.34 1.17 -1.09
CA ALA A 257 7.00 -0.12 -1.09
C ALA A 257 7.01 -0.77 -2.49
N ARG A 258 5.88 -0.73 -3.21
CA ARG A 258 5.79 -1.24 -4.60
C ARG A 258 6.76 -0.51 -5.53
N ILE A 259 6.79 0.82 -5.49
CA ILE A 259 7.67 1.60 -6.36
C ILE A 259 9.15 1.36 -6.03
N LYS A 260 9.49 1.15 -4.76
CA LYS A 260 10.87 0.83 -4.35
C LYS A 260 11.36 -0.48 -5.00
N ILE A 261 10.57 -1.55 -4.97
CA ILE A 261 10.94 -2.81 -5.63
C ILE A 261 10.82 -2.71 -7.16
N ALA A 262 9.82 -1.99 -7.70
CA ALA A 262 9.64 -1.79 -9.13
C ALA A 262 10.84 -1.07 -9.77
N ARG A 263 11.44 -0.08 -9.10
CA ARG A 263 12.66 0.58 -9.57
C ARG A 263 13.87 -0.36 -9.66
N VAL A 264 13.97 -1.33 -8.75
CA VAL A 264 15.02 -2.38 -8.82
C VAL A 264 14.73 -3.33 -9.97
N ALA A 265 13.50 -3.79 -10.10
CA ALA A 265 13.06 -4.67 -11.19
C ALA A 265 13.27 -4.02 -12.57
N LEU A 266 12.94 -2.73 -12.72
CA LEU A 266 13.12 -1.98 -13.96
C LEU A 266 14.57 -1.93 -14.44
N LYS A 267 15.54 -1.82 -13.52
CA LYS A 267 16.96 -1.86 -13.86
C LYS A 267 17.42 -3.23 -14.37
N ASN A 268 16.68 -4.27 -14.07
CA ASN A 268 16.98 -5.67 -14.39
C ASN A 268 15.90 -6.32 -15.24
N LEU A 269 15.10 -5.53 -15.98
CA LEU A 269 13.87 -5.97 -16.64
C LEU A 269 14.09 -7.16 -17.58
N LYS A 270 15.19 -7.17 -18.36
CA LYS A 270 15.53 -8.26 -19.31
C LYS A 270 15.81 -9.61 -18.62
N HIS A 271 16.12 -9.60 -17.33
CA HIS A 271 16.38 -10.80 -16.53
C HIS A 271 15.31 -11.04 -15.48
N LEU A 272 14.28 -10.19 -15.43
CA LEU A 272 13.22 -10.31 -14.44
C LEU A 272 12.36 -11.54 -14.72
N VAL A 273 12.27 -12.43 -13.73
CA VAL A 273 11.45 -13.65 -13.77
C VAL A 273 10.20 -13.47 -12.93
N ARG A 274 10.34 -12.90 -11.73
CA ARG A 274 9.24 -12.83 -10.76
C ARG A 274 9.38 -11.60 -9.86
N LEU A 275 8.23 -11.03 -9.53
CA LEU A 275 8.06 -10.18 -8.36
C LEU A 275 7.04 -10.79 -7.40
N HIS A 276 7.33 -10.72 -6.10
CA HIS A 276 6.43 -11.17 -5.06
C HIS A 276 6.59 -10.31 -3.81
N THR A 277 5.80 -9.24 -3.72
CA THR A 277 5.72 -8.28 -2.61
C THR A 277 7.04 -7.55 -2.34
N ASP A 278 7.98 -8.19 -1.66
CA ASP A 278 9.29 -7.69 -1.22
C ASP A 278 10.46 -8.49 -1.81
N CYS A 279 10.14 -9.53 -2.58
CA CYS A 279 11.11 -10.40 -3.24
C CYS A 279 11.10 -10.20 -4.76
N LEU A 280 12.29 -10.06 -5.35
CA LEU A 280 12.47 -10.14 -6.80
C LEU A 280 13.35 -11.34 -7.16
N THR A 281 13.02 -12.01 -8.28
CA THR A 281 13.77 -13.13 -8.83
C THR A 281 14.23 -12.80 -10.24
N LEU A 282 15.48 -13.06 -10.52
CA LEU A 282 16.14 -12.81 -11.79
C LEU A 282 16.68 -14.12 -12.38
N SER A 283 16.80 -14.21 -13.70
CA SER A 283 17.47 -15.32 -14.41
C SER A 283 19.00 -15.24 -14.37
N GLU A 284 19.54 -14.08 -14.00
CA GLU A 284 20.98 -13.86 -13.83
C GLU A 284 21.26 -13.11 -12.51
N PRO A 285 22.43 -13.33 -11.90
CA PRO A 285 22.79 -12.61 -10.69
C PRO A 285 23.08 -11.12 -11.01
N PHE A 286 22.75 -10.22 -10.07
CA PHE A 286 23.09 -8.81 -10.21
C PHE A 286 23.78 -8.25 -8.97
N ASN A 287 24.44 -7.10 -9.12
CA ASN A 287 25.08 -6.44 -8.01
C ASN A 287 24.07 -5.66 -7.16
N TYR A 288 23.62 -6.29 -6.06
CA TYR A 288 22.64 -5.71 -5.11
C TYR A 288 23.27 -4.90 -3.98
N LYS A 289 24.62 -4.91 -3.84
CA LYS A 289 25.32 -4.33 -2.67
C LYS A 289 25.08 -2.84 -2.42
N GLY A 290 24.65 -2.09 -3.43
CA GLY A 290 24.30 -0.67 -3.31
C GLY A 290 22.82 -0.42 -2.92
N ILE A 291 22.01 -1.47 -2.74
CA ILE A 291 20.58 -1.34 -2.48
C ILE A 291 20.30 -1.68 -1.01
N THR A 292 20.01 -0.65 -0.23
CA THR A 292 19.76 -0.80 1.21
C THR A 292 18.63 -1.78 1.50
N GLY A 293 18.93 -2.77 2.31
CA GLY A 293 17.96 -3.77 2.79
C GLY A 293 17.73 -4.94 1.85
N LEU A 294 18.26 -4.94 0.63
CA LEU A 294 18.12 -6.05 -0.30
C LEU A 294 19.19 -7.11 0.00
N ILE A 295 18.76 -8.36 0.18
CA ILE A 295 19.64 -9.50 0.50
C ILE A 295 19.28 -10.71 -0.39
N PRO A 296 20.24 -11.62 -0.67
CA PRO A 296 19.95 -12.87 -1.36
C PRO A 296 18.96 -13.74 -0.57
N GLU A 297 18.03 -14.37 -1.27
CA GLU A 297 17.02 -15.30 -0.73
C GLU A 297 17.28 -16.71 -1.29
N ALA A 298 17.87 -17.56 -0.48
CA ALA A 298 18.27 -18.92 -0.89
C ALA A 298 17.06 -19.84 -1.14
N LYS A 299 15.93 -19.61 -0.43
CA LYS A 299 14.75 -20.49 -0.50
C LYS A 299 14.17 -20.58 -1.92
N SER A 300 14.14 -19.46 -2.63
CA SER A 300 13.63 -19.36 -3.98
C SER A 300 14.73 -19.07 -5.03
N SER A 301 15.94 -19.62 -4.78
CA SER A 301 17.08 -19.59 -5.72
C SER A 301 17.48 -21.01 -6.10
N GLY A 302 18.05 -21.17 -7.31
CA GLY A 302 18.45 -22.45 -7.91
C GLY A 302 17.76 -22.69 -9.25
N LEU A 303 17.81 -23.91 -9.79
CA LEU A 303 17.03 -24.28 -10.98
C LEU A 303 15.57 -24.47 -10.55
N ILE A 304 14.69 -23.63 -11.06
CA ILE A 304 13.30 -23.52 -10.61
C ILE A 304 12.36 -23.48 -11.80
N CYS A 305 11.25 -24.23 -11.70
CA CYS A 305 10.07 -24.10 -12.56
C CYS A 305 9.02 -23.26 -11.85
N TRP A 306 8.71 -22.08 -12.40
CA TRP A 306 7.72 -21.15 -11.85
C TRP A 306 6.37 -21.37 -12.52
N THR A 307 5.35 -21.72 -11.74
CA THR A 307 3.96 -21.83 -12.21
C THR A 307 3.23 -20.48 -12.09
N ASN A 308 3.46 -19.77 -10.97
CA ASN A 308 2.98 -18.41 -10.74
C ASN A 308 3.84 -17.71 -9.68
N ALA A 309 3.49 -16.51 -9.30
CA ALA A 309 4.29 -15.75 -8.32
C ALA A 309 4.41 -16.41 -6.93
N ASN A 310 3.49 -17.30 -6.58
CA ASN A 310 3.45 -17.99 -5.27
C ASN A 310 3.86 -19.46 -5.33
N VAL A 311 3.78 -20.08 -6.52
CA VAL A 311 3.96 -21.53 -6.70
C VAL A 311 5.15 -21.81 -7.62
N TYR A 312 6.06 -22.61 -7.11
CA TYR A 312 7.24 -23.05 -7.85
C TYR A 312 7.70 -24.44 -7.39
N GLU A 313 8.43 -25.11 -8.26
CA GLU A 313 9.11 -26.39 -7.99
C GLU A 313 10.61 -26.22 -8.24
N LYS A 314 11.42 -26.71 -7.30
CA LYS A 314 12.87 -26.81 -7.51
C LYS A 314 13.14 -28.09 -8.32
N ILE A 315 13.91 -27.93 -9.37
CA ILE A 315 14.37 -29.05 -10.20
C ILE A 315 15.74 -29.45 -9.65
N GLU A 316 15.82 -30.68 -9.16
CA GLU A 316 17.06 -31.28 -8.64
C GLU A 316 18.05 -31.63 -9.76
#